data_c189a45d08b3516c0e6d42fec2f22ade
#
_entry.id   c189a45d08b3516c0e6d42fec2f22ade
#
_cell.length_a   1.000
_cell.length_b   1.000
_cell.length_c   1.000
_cell.angle_alpha   90.00
_cell.angle_beta   90.00
_cell.angle_gamma   90.00
#
_symmetry.space_group_name_H-M   'P 1'
#
loop_
_entity.id
_entity.type
_entity.pdbx_description
1 polymer ?
#
loop_
_entity_poly.entity_id
_entity_poly.type
_entity_poly.pdbx_seq_one_letter_code
_entity_poly.pdbx_strand_id
1 'polypeptide(L)'
;MSIENRDPSQLSFEESLAELEKIVSHLERGDVPLADSIRIYKRGAALKARCEGQLKDAQLEVDQIVMGPEGPRTEPAKLGQ
;
A
#
# COMPACT_ATOMS: atom_id res chain seq x y z
N MET A 1 12.54 -16.18 6.20
CA MET A 1 11.83 -14.91 6.39
C MET A 1 10.57 -15.11 7.19
N SER A 2 10.36 -14.24 8.13
CA SER A 2 9.16 -14.26 8.96
C SER A 2 8.09 -13.39 8.31
N ILE A 3 6.92 -13.94 8.11
CA ILE A 3 5.84 -13.20 7.51
C ILE A 3 4.85 -12.80 8.60
N GLU A 4 4.49 -11.53 8.59
CA GLU A 4 3.49 -11.02 9.51
C GLU A 4 2.18 -11.77 9.31
N ASN A 5 1.57 -12.20 10.41
CA ASN A 5 0.33 -12.97 10.33
C ASN A 5 -0.91 -12.14 10.56
N ARG A 6 -0.75 -10.89 10.93
CA ARG A 6 -1.92 -10.05 11.15
C ARG A 6 -2.65 -9.81 9.84
N ASP A 7 -3.96 -9.68 9.95
CA ASP A 7 -4.76 -9.30 8.81
C ASP A 7 -4.26 -7.94 8.29
N PRO A 8 -4.06 -7.79 6.98
CA PRO A 8 -3.62 -6.49 6.46
C PRO A 8 -4.50 -5.32 6.89
N SER A 9 -5.78 -5.56 7.13
CA SER A 9 -6.67 -4.49 7.57
C SER A 9 -6.31 -3.95 8.95
N GLN A 10 -5.49 -4.69 9.71
CA GLN A 10 -5.07 -4.28 11.04
C GLN A 10 -3.74 -3.55 11.03
N LEU A 11 -3.11 -3.41 9.88
CA LEU A 11 -1.81 -2.80 9.78
C LEU A 11 -1.95 -1.33 9.40
N SER A 12 -1.06 -0.51 9.94
CA SER A 12 -0.96 0.87 9.49
C SER A 12 -0.34 0.89 8.08
N PHE A 13 -0.42 2.03 7.43
CA PHE A 13 0.20 2.19 6.12
C PHE A 13 1.69 1.89 6.20
N GLU A 14 2.36 2.44 7.19
CA GLU A 14 3.79 2.25 7.35
C GLU A 14 4.14 0.78 7.59
N GLU A 15 3.33 0.10 8.39
CA GLU A 15 3.57 -1.31 8.65
C GLU A 15 3.35 -2.14 7.39
N SER A 16 2.30 -1.83 6.65
CA SER A 16 2.02 -2.54 5.40
C SER A 16 3.14 -2.33 4.39
N LEU A 17 3.59 -1.10 4.27
CA LEU A 17 4.64 -0.77 3.32
C LEU A 17 5.95 -1.46 3.69
N ALA A 18 6.29 -1.44 4.97
CA ALA A 18 7.52 -2.06 5.43
C ALA A 18 7.51 -3.56 5.15
N GLU A 19 6.40 -4.21 5.41
CA GLU A 19 6.32 -5.64 5.14
C GLU A 19 6.36 -5.92 3.65
N LEU A 20 5.68 -5.09 2.86
CA LEU A 20 5.68 -5.26 1.42
C LEU A 20 7.10 -5.15 0.86
N GLU A 21 7.87 -4.20 1.36
CA GLU A 21 9.25 -4.05 0.93
C GLU A 21 10.08 -5.27 1.24
N LYS A 22 9.87 -5.86 2.41
CA LYS A 22 10.56 -7.09 2.76
C LYS A 22 10.19 -8.22 1.83
N ILE A 23 8.92 -8.31 1.48
CA ILE A 23 8.44 -9.35 0.60
C ILE A 23 9.06 -9.21 -0.78
N VAL A 24 9.07 -8.01 -1.33
CA VAL A 24 9.64 -7.78 -2.65
C VAL A 24 11.12 -8.15 -2.64
N SER A 25 11.84 -7.70 -1.64
CA SER A 25 13.25 -8.00 -1.53
C SER A 25 13.50 -9.50 -1.45
N HIS A 26 12.67 -10.20 -0.69
CA HIS A 26 12.80 -11.62 -0.51
C HIS A 26 12.56 -12.38 -1.81
N LEU A 27 11.53 -11.97 -2.54
CA LEU A 27 11.22 -12.61 -3.81
C LEU A 27 12.27 -12.31 -4.88
N GLU A 28 12.87 -11.13 -4.84
CA GLU A 28 13.89 -10.77 -5.82
C GLU A 28 15.16 -11.59 -5.67
N ARG A 29 15.40 -12.14 -4.50
CA ARG A 29 16.57 -12.99 -4.29
C ARG A 29 16.49 -14.29 -5.05
N GLY A 30 15.29 -14.75 -5.33
CA GLY A 30 15.11 -15.90 -6.18
C GLY A 30 15.45 -17.24 -5.57
N ASP A 31 15.68 -17.31 -4.25
CA ASP A 31 16.03 -18.54 -3.58
C ASP A 31 14.89 -19.10 -2.73
N VAL A 32 13.69 -18.65 -3.00
CA VAL A 32 12.50 -19.06 -2.24
C VAL A 32 11.86 -20.27 -2.91
N PRO A 33 11.55 -21.34 -2.17
CA PRO A 33 10.83 -22.46 -2.77
C PRO A 33 9.50 -22.00 -3.37
N LEU A 34 9.09 -22.67 -4.43
CA LEU A 34 7.92 -22.22 -5.20
C LEU A 34 6.67 -22.09 -4.34
N ALA A 35 6.40 -23.08 -3.49
CA ALA A 35 5.19 -23.04 -2.67
C ALA A 35 5.21 -21.83 -1.74
N ASP A 36 6.38 -21.52 -1.18
CA ASP A 36 6.52 -20.35 -0.31
C ASP A 36 6.41 -19.07 -1.11
N SER A 37 6.93 -19.04 -2.33
CA SER A 37 6.83 -17.87 -3.18
C SER A 37 5.39 -17.51 -3.46
N ILE A 38 4.55 -18.50 -3.72
CA ILE A 38 3.14 -18.25 -3.99
C ILE A 38 2.46 -17.66 -2.77
N ARG A 39 2.73 -18.23 -1.61
CA ARG A 39 2.13 -17.73 -0.37
C ARG A 39 2.58 -16.30 -0.08
N ILE A 40 3.86 -16.06 -0.24
CA ILE A 40 4.43 -14.73 -0.01
C ILE A 40 3.87 -13.73 -1.01
N TYR A 41 3.74 -14.13 -2.24
CA TYR A 41 3.18 -13.27 -3.28
C TYR A 41 1.74 -12.88 -2.94
N LYS A 42 0.94 -13.83 -2.49
CA LYS A 42 -0.45 -13.54 -2.13
C LYS A 42 -0.51 -12.55 -0.97
N ARG A 43 0.36 -12.72 0.01
CA ARG A 43 0.44 -11.77 1.13
C ARG A 43 0.83 -10.40 0.61
N GLY A 44 1.81 -10.34 -0.29
CA GLY A 44 2.23 -9.08 -0.87
C GLY A 44 1.12 -8.37 -1.62
N ALA A 45 0.32 -9.13 -2.35
CA ALA A 45 -0.81 -8.56 -3.09
C ALA A 45 -1.84 -7.96 -2.14
N ALA A 46 -2.10 -8.63 -1.02
CA ALA A 46 -3.03 -8.11 -0.02
C ALA A 46 -2.50 -6.83 0.61
N LEU A 47 -1.21 -6.80 0.90
CA LEU A 47 -0.59 -5.60 1.47
C LEU A 47 -0.60 -4.45 0.49
N LYS A 48 -0.35 -4.74 -0.78
CA LYS A 48 -0.40 -3.71 -1.80
C LYS A 48 -1.79 -3.10 -1.88
N ALA A 49 -2.82 -3.94 -1.87
CA ALA A 49 -4.19 -3.47 -1.91
C ALA A 49 -4.50 -2.61 -0.69
N ARG A 50 -4.00 -3.01 0.48
CA ARG A 50 -4.20 -2.24 1.70
C ARG A 50 -3.55 -0.87 1.59
N CYS A 51 -2.31 -0.82 1.10
CA CYS A 51 -1.60 0.45 0.94
C CYS A 51 -2.33 1.35 -0.04
N GLU A 52 -2.79 0.79 -1.14
CA GLU A 52 -3.50 1.58 -2.14
C GLU A 52 -4.80 2.14 -1.58
N GLY A 53 -5.51 1.35 -0.79
CA GLY A 53 -6.73 1.83 -0.16
C GLY A 53 -6.46 2.96 0.82
N GLN A 54 -5.40 2.81 1.61
CA GLN A 54 -5.03 3.85 2.57
C GLN A 54 -4.59 5.13 1.89
N LEU A 55 -3.86 5.00 0.80
CA LEU A 55 -3.46 6.16 0.01
C LEU A 55 -4.66 6.86 -0.59
N LYS A 56 -5.62 6.08 -1.08
CA LYS A 56 -6.82 6.67 -1.65
C LYS A 56 -7.61 7.43 -0.59
N ASP A 57 -7.72 6.86 0.60
CA ASP A 57 -8.43 7.53 1.69
C ASP A 57 -7.74 8.84 2.06
N ALA A 58 -6.41 8.81 2.14
CA ALA A 58 -5.65 10.02 2.44
C ALA A 58 -5.83 11.08 1.36
N GLN A 59 -5.87 10.62 0.11
CA GLN A 59 -6.05 11.53 -1.01
C GLN A 59 -7.41 12.22 -0.94
N LEU A 60 -8.44 11.49 -0.56
CA LEU A 60 -9.76 12.08 -0.40
C LEU A 60 -9.77 13.13 0.70
N GLU A 61 -9.07 12.87 1.79
CA GLU A 61 -8.98 13.85 2.86
C GLU A 61 -8.28 15.12 2.40
N VAL A 62 -7.21 14.95 1.67
CA VAL A 62 -6.47 16.10 1.12
C VAL A 62 -7.36 16.88 0.15
N ASP A 63 -8.09 16.18 -0.68
CA ASP A 63 -8.99 16.83 -1.63
C ASP A 63 -10.04 17.67 -0.92
N GLN A 64 -10.57 17.16 0.18
CA GLN A 64 -11.56 17.91 0.94
C GLN A 64 -10.96 19.17 1.54
N ILE A 65 -9.73 19.09 2.02
CA ILE A 65 -9.07 20.26 2.57
C ILE A 65 -8.84 21.32 1.51
N VAL A 66 -8.37 20.89 0.36
CA VAL A 66 -8.03 21.80 -0.72
C VAL A 66 -9.30 22.45 -1.29
N MET A 67 -10.36 21.66 -1.44
CA MET A 67 -11.58 22.19 -2.02
C MET A 67 -12.29 23.14 -1.09
N GLY A 68 -12.40 22.76 0.16
CA GLY A 68 -13.06 23.60 1.14
C GLY A 68 -14.42 24.06 0.71
N PRO A 69 -14.99 24.99 1.44
CA PRO A 69 -16.32 25.50 1.12
C PRO A 69 -16.38 26.30 -0.17
N GLU A 70 -15.26 26.79 -0.63
CA GLU A 70 -15.23 27.54 -1.88
C GLU A 70 -15.25 26.64 -3.10
N GLY A 71 -15.18 25.37 -2.87
CA GLY A 71 -15.18 24.45 -3.95
C GLY A 71 -13.79 24.12 -4.44
N PRO A 72 -13.72 23.37 -5.51
CA PRO A 72 -12.45 22.85 -5.98
C PRO A 72 -11.49 23.93 -6.43
N ARG A 73 -10.27 23.75 -6.10
CA ARG A 73 -9.23 24.62 -6.61
C ARG A 73 -8.63 24.09 -7.91
N THR A 74 -8.90 22.91 -8.23
CA THR A 74 -8.52 22.24 -9.45
C THR A 74 -7.05 22.11 -9.69
N GLU A 75 -6.33 23.10 -9.31
CA GLU A 75 -4.90 23.06 -9.53
C GLU A 75 -4.23 21.84 -9.01
N PRO A 76 -4.62 21.36 -7.84
CA PRO A 76 -3.99 20.15 -7.35
C PRO A 76 -4.11 18.99 -8.30
N ALA A 77 -5.19 18.95 -9.01
CA ALA A 77 -5.40 17.86 -9.94
C ALA A 77 -4.36 17.84 -11.03
N LYS A 78 -3.71 18.95 -11.23
CA LYS A 78 -2.72 19.02 -12.28
C LYS A 78 -1.35 18.59 -11.85
N LEU A 79 -1.18 18.31 -10.59
CA LEU A 79 0.13 17.97 -10.09
C LEU A 79 0.66 16.71 -10.70
N GLY A 80 -0.16 15.82 -11.08
CA GLY A 80 0.28 14.57 -11.64
C GLY A 80 0.44 14.59 -13.14
N GLN A 81 0.24 15.69 -13.73
CA GLN A 81 0.25 15.74 -15.19
C GLN A 81 1.50 16.21 -15.80
#